data_5e9578ce3d63bf446b09de484919a7bb
#
_entry.id   5e9578ce3d63bf446b09de484919a7bb
#
_cell.length_a   1.000
_cell.length_b   1.000
_cell.length_c   1.000
_cell.angle_alpha   90.00
_cell.angle_beta   90.00
_cell.angle_gamma   90.00
#
_symmetry.space_group_name_H-M   'P 1'
#
loop_
_entity.id
_entity.type
_entity.pdbx_description
1 polymer ?
#
loop_
_entity_poly.entity_id
_entity_poly.type
_entity_poly.pdbx_seq_one_letter_code
_entity_poly.pdbx_strand_id
1 'polypeptide(L)'
;MEAYTSFARVYDMFMDNVPYEVWGRYIVEKLRANGIDSGYVVDLGCGTGKLTTLLADAGYDMIGIDNSFDMLDMALEREDDRILYLMQDMREF
;
A
#
# COMPACT_ATOMS: atom_id res chain seq x y z
N MET A 1 -12.48 -9.37 -15.41
CA MET A 1 -13.51 -8.54 -14.80
C MET A 1 -13.26 -7.06 -15.05
N GLU A 2 -13.82 -6.57 -16.15
CA GLU A 2 -13.61 -5.19 -16.58
C GLU A 2 -14.09 -4.17 -15.55
N ALA A 3 -15.21 -4.45 -14.85
CA ALA A 3 -15.76 -3.52 -13.86
C ALA A 3 -14.78 -3.25 -12.72
N TYR A 4 -14.12 -4.27 -12.22
CA TYR A 4 -13.14 -4.10 -11.15
C TYR A 4 -11.86 -3.43 -11.65
N THR A 5 -11.43 -3.77 -12.85
CA THR A 5 -10.27 -3.11 -13.46
C THR A 5 -10.53 -1.63 -13.64
N SER A 6 -11.73 -1.27 -14.14
CA SER A 6 -12.12 0.12 -14.27
C SER A 6 -12.22 0.82 -12.93
N PHE A 7 -12.77 0.14 -11.91
CA PHE A 7 -12.84 0.69 -10.56
C PHE A 7 -11.45 0.96 -9.99
N ALA A 8 -10.52 0.00 -10.15
CA ALA A 8 -9.15 0.17 -9.64
C ALA A 8 -8.46 1.37 -10.28
N ARG A 9 -8.64 1.58 -11.59
CA ARG A 9 -8.05 2.71 -12.29
C ARG A 9 -8.65 4.04 -11.84
N VAL A 10 -9.97 4.09 -11.68
CA VAL A 10 -10.65 5.29 -11.18
C VAL A 10 -10.23 5.58 -9.75
N TYR A 11 -10.16 4.55 -8.90
CA TYR A 11 -9.69 4.69 -7.54
C TYR A 11 -8.27 5.27 -7.50
N ASP A 12 -7.37 4.72 -8.32
CA ASP A 12 -5.99 5.19 -8.37
C ASP A 12 -5.90 6.64 -8.82
N MET A 13 -6.66 7.02 -9.85
CA MET A 13 -6.71 8.41 -10.33
C MET A 13 -7.29 9.34 -9.27
N PHE A 14 -8.37 8.93 -8.61
CA PHE A 14 -8.98 9.72 -7.54
C PHE A 14 -8.01 9.93 -6.40
N MET A 15 -7.34 8.86 -6.00
CA MET A 15 -6.40 8.89 -4.88
C MET A 15 -5.10 9.62 -5.21
N ASP A 16 -4.83 9.89 -6.49
CA ASP A 16 -3.70 10.75 -6.88
C ASP A 16 -3.84 12.17 -6.33
N ASN A 17 -5.05 12.61 -6.04
CA ASN A 17 -5.29 13.93 -5.44
C ASN A 17 -5.17 13.92 -3.92
N VAL A 18 -5.01 12.75 -3.31
CA VAL A 18 -4.77 12.64 -1.87
C VAL A 18 -3.29 12.90 -1.60
N PRO A 19 -2.95 13.69 -0.58
CA PRO A 19 -1.55 14.02 -0.29
C PRO A 19 -0.83 12.83 0.37
N TYR A 20 -0.58 11.78 -0.40
CA TYR A 20 0.07 10.56 0.09
C TYR A 20 1.43 10.84 0.72
N GLU A 21 2.20 11.76 0.14
CA GLU A 21 3.51 12.10 0.67
C GLU A 21 3.41 12.68 2.07
N VAL A 22 2.39 13.51 2.31
CA VAL A 22 2.15 14.08 3.63
C VAL A 22 1.73 13.00 4.62
N TRP A 23 0.83 12.12 4.19
CA TRP A 23 0.35 11.02 5.03
C TRP A 23 1.46 10.02 5.33
N GLY A 24 2.25 9.69 4.31
CA GLY A 24 3.39 8.79 4.48
C GLY A 24 4.40 9.35 5.47
N ARG A 25 4.70 10.63 5.36
CA ARG A 25 5.60 11.31 6.29
C ARG A 25 5.06 11.28 7.71
N TYR A 26 3.76 11.54 7.88
CA TYR A 26 3.11 11.51 9.18
C TYR A 26 3.21 10.12 9.82
N ILE A 27 2.93 9.08 9.04
CA ILE A 27 3.00 7.70 9.53
C ILE A 27 4.43 7.35 9.93
N VAL A 28 5.41 7.70 9.11
CA VAL A 28 6.83 7.47 9.40
C VAL A 28 7.25 8.18 10.68
N GLU A 29 6.84 9.41 10.87
CA GLU A 29 7.12 10.16 12.09
C GLU A 29 6.53 9.46 13.32
N LYS A 30 5.31 8.95 13.21
CA LYS A 30 4.67 8.22 14.30
C LYS A 30 5.38 6.91 14.61
N LEU A 31 5.79 6.17 13.57
CA LEU A 31 6.54 4.93 13.76
C LEU A 31 7.87 5.20 14.46
N ARG A 32 8.60 6.20 14.00
CA ARG A 32 9.91 6.55 14.58
C ARG A 32 9.77 7.07 16.00
N ALA A 33 8.74 7.85 16.28
CA ALA A 33 8.47 8.35 17.64
C ALA A 33 8.19 7.21 18.61
N ASN A 34 7.75 6.04 18.13
CA ASN A 34 7.52 4.86 18.94
C ASN A 34 8.68 3.85 18.84
N GLY A 35 9.83 4.27 18.35
CA GLY A 35 11.02 3.44 18.29
C GLY A 35 11.08 2.46 17.12
N ILE A 36 10.19 2.61 16.13
CA ILE A 36 10.12 1.73 14.97
C ILE A 36 10.77 2.42 13.78
N ASP A 37 12.08 2.23 13.64
CA ASP A 37 12.88 2.86 12.57
C ASP A 37 13.02 1.98 11.34
N SER A 38 12.77 0.68 11.46
CA SER A 38 12.89 -0.29 10.38
C SER A 38 12.09 -1.53 10.74
N GLY A 39 12.12 -2.54 9.86
CA GLY A 39 11.45 -3.82 10.08
C GLY A 39 10.19 -3.94 9.24
N TYR A 40 9.42 -4.97 9.53
CA TYR A 40 8.23 -5.29 8.75
C TYR A 40 7.02 -4.47 9.20
N VAL A 41 6.32 -3.89 8.23
CA VAL A 41 5.07 -3.17 8.46
C VAL A 41 4.02 -3.73 7.52
N VAL A 42 2.85 -4.03 8.07
CA VAL A 42 1.74 -4.58 7.30
C VAL A 42 0.75 -3.45 6.98
N ASP A 43 0.41 -3.30 5.72
CA ASP A 43 -0.57 -2.34 5.24
C ASP A 43 -1.84 -3.10 4.85
N LEU A 44 -2.84 -3.07 5.73
CA LEU A 44 -4.14 -3.70 5.49
C LEU A 44 -4.98 -2.80 4.57
N GLY A 45 -5.50 -3.37 3.49
CA GLY A 45 -6.22 -2.58 2.51
C GLY A 45 -5.30 -1.70 1.68
N CYS A 46 -4.15 -2.26 1.24
CA CYS A 46 -3.10 -1.49 0.56
C CYS A 46 -3.53 -0.90 -0.79
N GLY A 47 -4.59 -1.42 -1.40
CA GLY A 47 -5.07 -0.95 -2.69
C GLY A 47 -4.00 -1.07 -3.77
N THR A 48 -3.74 0.01 -4.49
CA THR A 48 -2.74 0.06 -5.56
C THR A 48 -1.32 0.28 -5.05
N GLY A 49 -1.11 0.34 -3.74
CA GLY A 49 0.21 0.34 -3.14
C GLY A 49 0.92 1.68 -3.08
N LYS A 50 0.24 2.80 -3.29
CA LYS A 50 0.90 4.12 -3.27
C LYS A 50 1.49 4.44 -1.91
N LEU A 51 0.71 4.29 -0.84
CA LEU A 51 1.19 4.52 0.51
C LEU A 51 2.23 3.47 0.90
N THR A 52 1.99 2.20 0.52
CA THR A 52 2.91 1.10 0.78
C THR A 52 4.29 1.40 0.21
N THR A 53 4.35 1.92 -1.02
CA THR A 53 5.61 2.30 -1.67
C THR A 53 6.31 3.42 -0.92
N LEU A 54 5.58 4.42 -0.46
CA LEU A 54 6.17 5.52 0.31
C LEU A 54 6.81 5.04 1.61
N LEU A 55 6.17 4.09 2.30
CA LEU A 55 6.73 3.52 3.52
C LEU A 55 7.95 2.65 3.21
N ALA A 56 7.94 1.93 2.10
CA ALA A 56 9.11 1.17 1.66
C ALA A 56 10.29 2.12 1.36
N ASP A 57 10.02 3.26 0.74
CA ASP A 57 11.04 4.27 0.47
C ASP A 57 11.64 4.83 1.76
N ALA A 58 10.88 4.85 2.85
CA ALA A 58 11.35 5.31 4.14
C ALA A 58 12.20 4.27 4.89
N GLY A 59 12.36 3.06 4.33
CA GLY A 59 13.23 2.03 4.89
C GLY A 59 12.53 0.86 5.55
N TYR A 60 11.21 0.76 5.42
CA TYR A 60 10.46 -0.35 5.99
C TYR A 60 10.30 -1.50 4.98
N ASP A 61 10.30 -2.72 5.49
CA ASP A 61 9.95 -3.91 4.72
C ASP A 61 8.43 -4.03 4.73
N MET A 62 7.80 -3.89 3.59
CA MET A 62 6.35 -3.76 3.52
C MET A 62 5.66 -5.06 3.12
N ILE A 63 4.55 -5.33 3.78
CA ILE A 63 3.61 -6.37 3.37
C ILE A 63 2.27 -5.69 3.10
N GLY A 64 1.87 -5.64 1.83
CA GLY A 64 0.59 -5.06 1.44
C GLY A 64 -0.47 -6.14 1.27
N ILE A 65 -1.60 -6.00 1.93
CA ILE A 65 -2.68 -6.98 1.88
C ILE A 65 -3.95 -6.31 1.40
N ASP A 66 -4.60 -6.93 0.42
CA ASP A 66 -5.90 -6.48 -0.07
C ASP A 66 -6.69 -7.68 -0.56
N ASN A 67 -8.01 -7.55 -0.59
CA ASN A 67 -8.88 -8.59 -1.13
C ASN A 67 -9.26 -8.36 -2.59
N SER A 68 -8.80 -7.30 -3.19
CA SER A 68 -9.05 -6.97 -4.60
C SER A 68 -7.87 -7.35 -5.46
N PHE A 69 -8.07 -8.35 -6.34
CA PHE A 69 -7.05 -8.77 -7.29
C PHE A 69 -6.64 -7.62 -8.22
N ASP A 70 -7.61 -6.84 -8.69
CA ASP A 70 -7.32 -5.76 -9.64
C ASP A 70 -6.48 -4.66 -9.00
N MET A 71 -6.72 -4.35 -7.73
CA MET A 71 -5.90 -3.38 -7.00
C MET A 71 -4.47 -3.89 -6.83
N LEU A 72 -4.32 -5.16 -6.44
CA LEU A 72 -3.00 -5.76 -6.25
C LEU A 72 -2.25 -5.91 -7.56
N ASP A 73 -2.95 -6.21 -8.65
CA ASP A 73 -2.32 -6.29 -9.97
C ASP A 73 -1.71 -4.95 -10.36
N MET A 74 -2.41 -3.85 -10.11
CA MET A 74 -1.86 -2.52 -10.33
C MET A 74 -0.68 -2.21 -9.41
N ALA A 75 -0.73 -2.65 -8.16
CA ALA A 75 0.37 -2.49 -7.22
C ALA A 75 1.62 -3.24 -7.70
N LEU A 76 1.45 -4.45 -8.19
CA LEU A 76 2.54 -5.28 -8.70
C LEU A 76 3.20 -4.68 -9.95
N GLU A 77 2.50 -3.84 -10.71
CA GLU A 77 3.09 -3.14 -11.85
C GLU A 77 4.27 -2.25 -11.47
N ARG A 78 4.40 -1.88 -10.19
CA ARG A 78 5.52 -1.06 -9.71
C ARG A 78 6.82 -1.84 -9.57
N GLU A 79 6.77 -3.18 -9.58
CA GLU A 79 7.94 -4.06 -9.51
C GLU A 79 8.90 -3.71 -8.36
N ASP A 80 8.34 -3.46 -7.16
CA ASP A 80 9.13 -3.08 -5.99
C ASP A 80 9.43 -4.31 -5.13
N ASP A 81 10.69 -4.73 -5.12
CA ASP A 81 11.13 -5.93 -4.39
C ASP A 81 11.05 -5.78 -2.87
N ARG A 82 10.90 -4.57 -2.37
CA ARG A 82 10.79 -4.31 -0.93
C ARG A 82 9.39 -4.58 -0.40
N ILE A 83 8.45 -4.89 -1.28
CA ILE A 83 7.04 -5.04 -0.93
C ILE A 83 6.56 -6.42 -1.33
N LEU A 84 6.03 -7.17 -0.35
CA LEU A 84 5.30 -8.40 -0.61
C LEU A 84 3.81 -8.10 -0.63
N TYR A 85 3.14 -8.40 -1.73
CA TYR A 85 1.70 -8.22 -1.84
C TYR A 85 0.98 -9.56 -1.69
N LEU A 86 -0.05 -9.58 -0.85
CA LEU A 86 -0.86 -10.76 -0.60
C LEU A 86 -2.33 -10.44 -0.83
N MET A 87 -3.02 -11.34 -1.54
CA MET A 87 -4.47 -11.26 -1.69
C MET A 87 -5.11 -12.13 -0.62
N GLN A 88 -5.87 -11.51 0.27
CA GLN A 88 -6.52 -12.23 1.35
C GLN A 88 -7.78 -11.50 1.80
N ASP A 89 -8.78 -12.27 2.20
CA ASP A 89 -9.99 -11.73 2.81
C ASP A 89 -9.66 -11.28 4.23
N MET A 90 -9.70 -9.98 4.45
CA MET A 90 -9.33 -9.39 5.73
C MET A 90 -10.28 -9.75 6.87
N ARG A 91 -11.45 -10.31 6.56
CA ARG A 91 -12.38 -10.78 7.59
C ARG A 91 -11.90 -12.07 8.26
N GLU A 92 -10.87 -12.71 7.73
CA GLU A 92 -10.34 -13.98 8.23
C GLU A 92 -9.15 -13.82 9.16
N PHE A 93 -8.78 -12.60 9.43
CA PHE A 93 -7.70 -12.32 10.38
C PHE A 93 -8.12 -12.49 11.83
#